data_318edee829f90ea02d0d4b6ef9da2023
#
_entry.id   318edee829f90ea02d0d4b6ef9da2023
#
_cell.length_a   1.000
_cell.length_b   1.000
_cell.length_c   1.000
_cell.angle_alpha   90.00
_cell.angle_beta   90.00
_cell.angle_gamma   90.00
#
_symmetry.space_group_name_H-M   'P 1'
#
loop_
_entity.id
_entity.type
_entity.pdbx_description
1 polymer ?
#
loop_
_entity_poly.entity_id
_entity_poly.type
_entity_poly.pdbx_seq_one_letter_code
_entity_poly.pdbx_strand_id
1 'polypeptide(L)'
;MLQEDFLAAALPLFSNDEVEVLEWSPDIGWATDMPEWADELLNFFSSTHSLYGHGVNYSPLSADWTAVDTAWLENLKRELEQRQFVHFSEHFGFSRIAELQQGAPLPVPHTAQALTAGQFKLAKLANTTGGRIGLENLALAFSLSDVNEHGRFLDELLEPFDGFILLDLHNLYCQLENFGLSAEELLSTYPLHRVREIHISGGSWSHSIDKKIRRDTHDNEVPDEVMALLPKVLAKCPNVEAVIFERLGGTMNTADQQHRFRDDFRAIGKLIEQRWLEQNVVDEAIAATESI
;
A
#
# COMPACT_ATOMS: atom_id res chain seq x y z
N MET A 1 5.27 -3.08 -11.83
CA MET A 1 6.73 -3.29 -12.16
C MET A 1 6.90 -3.45 -13.65
N LEU A 2 7.92 -2.78 -14.26
CA LEU A 2 8.15 -2.82 -15.73
C LEU A 2 9.22 -3.84 -16.15
N GLN A 3 9.67 -4.69 -15.23
CA GLN A 3 10.73 -5.68 -15.49
C GLN A 3 10.17 -6.95 -16.16
N GLU A 4 10.99 -7.56 -17.03
CA GLU A 4 10.61 -8.76 -17.77
C GLU A 4 10.32 -9.97 -16.89
N ASP A 5 11.03 -10.12 -15.75
CA ASP A 5 10.82 -11.21 -14.81
C ASP A 5 9.45 -11.09 -14.10
N PHE A 6 9.01 -9.85 -13.78
CA PHE A 6 7.68 -9.60 -13.26
C PHE A 6 6.60 -9.96 -14.30
N LEU A 7 6.78 -9.50 -15.56
CA LEU A 7 5.84 -9.84 -16.62
C LEU A 7 5.75 -11.37 -16.81
N ALA A 8 6.89 -12.06 -16.84
CA ALA A 8 6.91 -13.52 -16.98
C ALA A 8 6.21 -14.24 -15.82
N ALA A 9 6.31 -13.71 -14.59
CA ALA A 9 5.61 -14.24 -13.42
C ALA A 9 4.10 -13.98 -13.48
N ALA A 10 3.69 -12.75 -13.81
CA ALA A 10 2.31 -12.28 -13.72
C ALA A 10 1.47 -12.59 -14.97
N LEU A 11 2.07 -12.70 -16.16
CA LEU A 11 1.35 -12.90 -17.42
C LEU A 11 0.34 -14.08 -17.39
N PRO A 12 0.65 -15.25 -16.80
CA PRO A 12 -0.35 -16.31 -16.70
C PRO A 12 -1.58 -15.93 -15.85
N LEU A 13 -1.43 -15.07 -14.84
CA LEU A 13 -2.55 -14.60 -14.01
C LEU A 13 -3.45 -13.65 -14.81
N PHE A 14 -2.88 -12.71 -15.56
CA PHE A 14 -3.62 -11.85 -16.48
C PHE A 14 -4.33 -12.64 -17.58
N SER A 15 -3.63 -13.63 -18.18
CA SER A 15 -4.18 -14.43 -19.27
C SER A 15 -5.33 -15.35 -18.85
N ASN A 16 -5.45 -15.65 -17.56
CA ASN A 16 -6.50 -16.48 -16.99
C ASN A 16 -7.61 -15.66 -16.31
N ASP A 17 -7.62 -14.31 -16.47
CA ASP A 17 -8.54 -13.39 -15.81
C ASP A 17 -8.57 -13.54 -14.27
N GLU A 18 -7.41 -13.88 -13.67
CA GLU A 18 -7.27 -14.03 -12.21
C GLU A 18 -7.02 -12.66 -11.52
N VAL A 19 -6.70 -11.58 -12.28
CA VAL A 19 -6.38 -10.25 -11.74
C VAL A 19 -7.57 -9.33 -11.92
N GLU A 20 -8.18 -8.90 -10.82
CA GLU A 20 -9.39 -8.04 -10.81
C GLU A 20 -9.03 -6.56 -10.76
N VAL A 21 -7.93 -6.20 -10.12
CA VAL A 21 -7.47 -4.82 -9.93
C VAL A 21 -5.97 -4.70 -10.22
N LEU A 22 -5.53 -3.53 -10.65
CA LEU A 22 -4.12 -3.24 -10.87
C LEU A 22 -3.75 -1.95 -10.14
N GLU A 23 -2.61 -1.95 -9.45
CA GLU A 23 -2.02 -0.73 -8.93
C GLU A 23 -0.83 -0.27 -9.79
N TRP A 24 -0.73 1.02 -9.96
CA TRP A 24 0.32 1.68 -10.70
C TRP A 24 0.97 2.81 -9.90
N SER A 25 2.30 2.78 -9.85
CA SER A 25 3.13 3.88 -9.30
C SER A 25 3.66 4.74 -10.46
N PRO A 26 2.93 5.79 -10.86
CA PRO A 26 3.25 6.52 -12.09
C PRO A 26 4.60 7.23 -12.00
N ASP A 27 5.00 7.71 -10.85
CA ASP A 27 6.24 8.43 -10.62
C ASP A 27 7.50 7.54 -10.73
N ILE A 28 7.36 6.24 -10.64
CA ILE A 28 8.42 5.27 -11.02
C ILE A 28 8.51 5.18 -12.54
N GLY A 29 7.40 5.29 -13.25
CA GLY A 29 7.33 5.20 -14.72
C GLY A 29 7.76 6.45 -15.47
N TRP A 30 7.66 7.65 -14.88
CA TRP A 30 7.88 8.91 -15.60
C TRP A 30 9.30 9.08 -16.18
N ALA A 31 10.30 8.42 -15.64
CA ALA A 31 11.69 8.44 -16.12
C ALA A 31 12.05 7.26 -17.02
N THR A 32 11.09 6.41 -17.36
CA THR A 32 11.30 5.16 -18.09
C THR A 32 10.43 5.14 -19.34
N ASP A 33 10.96 4.62 -20.45
CA ASP A 33 10.14 4.35 -21.62
C ASP A 33 9.10 3.27 -21.27
N MET A 34 7.82 3.61 -21.40
CA MET A 34 6.72 2.69 -21.10
C MET A 34 6.66 1.58 -22.16
N PRO A 35 6.83 0.30 -21.80
CA PRO A 35 6.62 -0.80 -22.73
C PRO A 35 5.16 -0.85 -23.20
N GLU A 36 4.94 -1.20 -24.46
CA GLU A 36 3.59 -1.28 -25.06
C GLU A 36 2.63 -2.16 -24.25
N TRP A 37 3.09 -3.34 -23.80
CA TRP A 37 2.28 -4.24 -22.99
C TRP A 37 1.83 -3.63 -21.65
N ALA A 38 2.66 -2.77 -21.04
CA ALA A 38 2.32 -2.11 -19.80
C ALA A 38 1.31 -0.99 -20.04
N ASP A 39 1.48 -0.22 -21.11
CA ASP A 39 0.50 0.80 -21.50
C ASP A 39 -0.87 0.18 -21.81
N GLU A 40 -0.91 -0.94 -22.52
CA GLU A 40 -2.14 -1.70 -22.80
C GLU A 40 -2.83 -2.17 -21.51
N LEU A 41 -2.09 -2.76 -20.55
CA LEU A 41 -2.65 -3.18 -19.26
C LEU A 41 -3.22 -1.98 -18.47
N LEU A 42 -2.44 -0.90 -18.35
CA LEU A 42 -2.88 0.30 -17.63
C LEU A 42 -4.13 0.91 -18.25
N ASN A 43 -4.22 0.96 -19.58
CA ASN A 43 -5.38 1.46 -20.29
C ASN A 43 -6.61 0.55 -20.09
N PHE A 44 -6.41 -0.77 -20.08
CA PHE A 44 -7.48 -1.73 -19.79
C PHE A 44 -8.05 -1.50 -18.38
N PHE A 45 -7.22 -1.55 -17.34
CA PHE A 45 -7.68 -1.38 -15.96
C PHE A 45 -8.22 0.03 -15.67
N SER A 46 -7.69 1.07 -16.32
CA SER A 46 -8.27 2.41 -16.29
C SER A 46 -9.69 2.45 -16.87
N SER A 47 -9.91 1.81 -18.02
CA SER A 47 -11.21 1.79 -18.70
C SER A 47 -12.28 0.99 -17.97
N THR A 48 -11.88 0.02 -17.16
CA THR A 48 -12.77 -0.83 -16.33
C THR A 48 -12.95 -0.31 -14.91
N HIS A 49 -12.41 0.88 -14.58
CA HIS A 49 -12.45 1.47 -13.23
C HIS A 49 -11.85 0.55 -12.14
N SER A 50 -10.76 -0.13 -12.47
CA SER A 50 -10.04 -1.06 -11.59
C SER A 50 -8.55 -0.76 -11.51
N LEU A 51 -8.14 0.47 -11.90
CA LEU A 51 -6.77 0.98 -11.74
C LEU A 51 -6.68 1.81 -10.47
N TYR A 52 -5.75 1.44 -9.59
CA TYR A 52 -5.40 2.12 -8.36
C TYR A 52 -4.08 2.87 -8.53
N GLY A 53 -3.90 3.98 -7.82
CA GLY A 53 -2.69 4.79 -7.93
C GLY A 53 -1.95 4.88 -6.60
N HIS A 54 -0.64 4.61 -6.65
CA HIS A 54 0.22 4.71 -5.48
C HIS A 54 1.51 5.46 -5.83
N GLY A 55 1.73 6.62 -5.20
CA GLY A 55 2.93 7.43 -5.37
C GLY A 55 4.04 7.00 -4.41
N VAL A 56 5.29 7.11 -4.86
CA VAL A 56 6.47 6.69 -4.10
C VAL A 56 7.38 7.87 -3.73
N ASN A 57 7.40 8.91 -4.55
CA ASN A 57 8.42 9.96 -4.48
C ASN A 57 7.88 11.36 -4.11
N TYR A 58 6.58 11.53 -3.87
CA TYR A 58 6.02 12.82 -3.47
C TYR A 58 6.51 13.26 -2.09
N SER A 59 6.69 12.30 -1.19
CA SER A 59 7.21 12.56 0.15
C SER A 59 6.36 13.55 0.95
N PRO A 60 5.12 13.20 1.31
CA PRO A 60 4.14 14.11 1.90
C PRO A 60 4.54 14.69 3.25
N LEU A 61 5.45 14.04 3.97
CA LEU A 61 5.92 14.50 5.28
C LEU A 61 7.32 15.14 5.24
N SER A 62 7.87 15.46 4.06
CA SER A 62 9.02 16.37 3.95
C SER A 62 8.65 17.77 4.40
N ALA A 63 9.53 18.38 5.20
CA ALA A 63 9.25 19.67 5.86
C ALA A 63 9.16 20.87 4.91
N ASP A 64 9.82 20.80 3.75
CA ASP A 64 9.92 21.87 2.78
C ASP A 64 9.08 21.63 1.52
N TRP A 65 8.73 22.72 0.87
CA TRP A 65 8.12 22.72 -0.45
C TRP A 65 9.14 23.23 -1.47
N THR A 66 9.39 22.44 -2.50
CA THR A 66 10.41 22.72 -3.51
C THR A 66 9.84 22.72 -4.92
N ALA A 67 10.66 23.09 -5.90
CA ALA A 67 10.30 22.93 -7.31
C ALA A 67 10.05 21.47 -7.73
N VAL A 68 10.66 20.51 -7.02
CA VAL A 68 10.46 19.08 -7.25
C VAL A 68 9.03 18.66 -6.90
N ASP A 69 8.47 19.18 -5.80
CA ASP A 69 7.08 18.90 -5.40
C ASP A 69 6.10 19.43 -6.45
N THR A 70 6.35 20.64 -6.94
CA THR A 70 5.53 21.26 -7.99
C THR A 70 5.58 20.43 -9.27
N ALA A 71 6.78 20.05 -9.73
CA ALA A 71 6.96 19.25 -10.94
C ALA A 71 6.33 17.86 -10.80
N TRP A 72 6.40 17.25 -9.62
CA TRP A 72 5.77 15.96 -9.34
C TRP A 72 4.25 16.05 -9.50
N LEU A 73 3.60 17.06 -8.93
CA LEU A 73 2.15 17.28 -9.07
C LEU A 73 1.74 17.60 -10.51
N GLU A 74 2.56 18.33 -11.26
CA GLU A 74 2.32 18.58 -12.69
C GLU A 74 2.41 17.29 -13.52
N ASN A 75 3.32 16.39 -13.18
CA ASN A 75 3.41 15.06 -13.81
C ASN A 75 2.19 14.20 -13.46
N LEU A 76 1.81 14.16 -12.17
CA LEU A 76 0.60 13.44 -11.74
C LEU A 76 -0.63 13.95 -12.47
N LYS A 77 -0.79 15.26 -12.61
CA LYS A 77 -1.92 15.84 -13.34
C LYS A 77 -1.97 15.33 -14.79
N ARG A 78 -0.83 15.25 -15.48
CA ARG A 78 -0.75 14.70 -16.84
C ARG A 78 -1.12 13.20 -16.90
N GLU A 79 -0.74 12.45 -15.88
CA GLU A 79 -1.13 11.04 -15.76
C GLU A 79 -2.64 10.89 -15.59
N LEU A 80 -3.25 11.72 -14.73
CA LEU A 80 -4.71 11.74 -14.50
C LEU A 80 -5.52 12.21 -15.70
N GLU A 81 -4.92 12.97 -16.63
CA GLU A 81 -5.54 13.33 -17.92
C GLU A 81 -5.55 12.14 -18.89
N GLN A 82 -4.65 11.18 -18.73
CA GLN A 82 -4.53 9.99 -19.59
C GLN A 82 -5.30 8.79 -19.04
N ARG A 83 -5.31 8.61 -17.72
CA ARG A 83 -5.87 7.43 -17.05
C ARG A 83 -6.72 7.81 -15.84
N GLN A 84 -7.78 7.05 -15.64
CA GLN A 84 -8.65 7.20 -14.47
C GLN A 84 -8.22 6.22 -13.38
N PHE A 85 -7.99 6.75 -12.19
CA PHE A 85 -7.70 5.95 -11.00
C PHE A 85 -8.91 5.93 -10.07
N VAL A 86 -9.14 4.81 -9.39
CA VAL A 86 -10.20 4.67 -8.37
C VAL A 86 -9.92 5.61 -7.21
N HIS A 87 -8.66 5.61 -6.75
CA HIS A 87 -8.13 6.55 -5.77
C HIS A 87 -6.60 6.65 -5.91
N PHE A 88 -5.99 7.52 -5.13
CA PHE A 88 -4.54 7.73 -5.14
C PHE A 88 -3.99 7.76 -3.71
N SER A 89 -2.96 6.97 -3.43
CA SER A 89 -2.26 6.90 -2.15
C SER A 89 -0.80 7.34 -2.26
N GLU A 90 -0.15 7.55 -1.13
CA GLU A 90 1.27 7.83 -0.97
C GLU A 90 1.78 7.24 0.33
N HIS A 91 3.09 7.08 0.44
CA HIS A 91 3.71 6.59 1.66
C HIS A 91 3.57 7.59 2.82
N PHE A 92 3.28 7.09 4.00
CA PHE A 92 3.48 7.85 5.24
C PHE A 92 4.98 7.98 5.52
N GLY A 93 5.46 9.22 5.74
CA GLY A 93 6.87 9.48 6.03
C GLY A 93 7.50 10.46 5.06
N PHE A 94 8.82 10.57 5.11
CA PHE A 94 9.57 11.37 4.15
C PHE A 94 10.62 10.50 3.44
N SER A 95 10.70 10.62 2.14
CA SER A 95 11.72 9.98 1.31
C SER A 95 12.74 10.97 0.76
N ARG A 96 12.46 12.30 0.91
CA ARG A 96 13.29 13.36 0.37
C ARG A 96 13.38 14.55 1.33
N ILE A 97 14.62 15.05 1.51
CA ILE A 97 14.91 16.30 2.24
C ILE A 97 16.22 16.89 1.69
N ALA A 98 16.19 18.15 1.24
CA ALA A 98 17.32 18.81 0.58
C ALA A 98 17.93 17.92 -0.52
N GLU A 99 19.24 17.60 -0.41
CA GLU A 99 19.96 16.72 -1.33
C GLU A 99 19.78 15.21 -1.05
N LEU A 100 19.14 14.86 0.07
CA LEU A 100 18.88 13.47 0.43
C LEU A 100 17.64 12.97 -0.30
N GLN A 101 17.80 11.88 -1.02
CA GLN A 101 16.70 11.10 -1.58
C GLN A 101 16.87 9.64 -1.20
N GLN A 102 15.86 9.05 -0.61
CA GLN A 102 15.81 7.65 -0.21
C GLN A 102 14.83 6.89 -1.08
N GLY A 103 15.10 5.61 -1.32
CA GLY A 103 14.18 4.73 -2.06
C GLY A 103 13.01 4.21 -1.20
N ALA A 104 13.06 4.43 0.12
CA ALA A 104 12.01 4.03 1.06
C ALA A 104 11.72 5.18 2.03
N PRO A 105 10.48 5.34 2.49
CA PRO A 105 10.12 6.41 3.42
C PRO A 105 10.74 6.18 4.80
N LEU A 106 11.14 7.29 5.43
CA LEU A 106 11.66 7.34 6.78
C LEU A 106 10.61 7.91 7.74
N PRO A 107 10.61 7.48 9.02
CA PRO A 107 9.67 7.98 9.99
C PRO A 107 9.90 9.47 10.31
N VAL A 108 8.82 10.14 10.70
CA VAL A 108 8.84 11.52 11.20
C VAL A 108 8.41 11.55 12.66
N PRO A 109 8.89 12.52 13.46
CA PRO A 109 8.33 12.74 14.80
C PRO A 109 6.85 13.16 14.69
N HIS A 110 5.96 12.53 15.48
CA HIS A 110 4.53 12.85 15.50
C HIS A 110 4.28 14.17 16.26
N THR A 111 4.54 15.30 15.62
CA THR A 111 4.44 16.64 16.19
C THR A 111 3.39 17.47 15.46
N ALA A 112 2.90 18.55 16.11
CA ALA A 112 1.99 19.50 15.46
C ALA A 112 2.60 20.14 14.21
N GLN A 113 3.92 20.34 14.18
CA GLN A 113 4.63 20.87 13.01
C GLN A 113 4.62 19.88 11.85
N ALA A 114 4.92 18.60 12.12
CA ALA A 114 4.87 17.54 11.11
C ALA A 114 3.43 17.33 10.59
N LEU A 115 2.43 17.38 11.48
CA LEU A 115 1.02 17.34 11.10
C LEU A 115 0.65 18.48 10.15
N THR A 116 1.00 19.73 10.50
CA THR A 116 0.70 20.90 9.67
C THR A 116 1.39 20.82 8.30
N ALA A 117 2.66 20.43 8.26
CA ALA A 117 3.41 20.27 7.01
C ALA A 117 2.82 19.16 6.12
N GLY A 118 2.48 18.02 6.73
CA GLY A 118 1.84 16.90 6.02
C GLY A 118 0.47 17.29 5.45
N GLN A 119 -0.39 17.88 6.25
CA GLN A 119 -1.71 18.36 5.80
C GLN A 119 -1.61 19.40 4.67
N PHE A 120 -0.61 20.28 4.70
CA PHE A 120 -0.36 21.22 3.60
C PHE A 120 -0.05 20.49 2.28
N LYS A 121 0.83 19.49 2.30
CA LYS A 121 1.18 18.71 1.11
C LYS A 121 0.02 17.80 0.65
N LEU A 122 -0.67 17.18 1.58
CA LEU A 122 -1.85 16.37 1.28
C LEU A 122 -2.98 17.20 0.65
N ALA A 123 -3.17 18.45 1.07
CA ALA A 123 -4.11 19.36 0.43
C ALA A 123 -3.75 19.63 -1.05
N LYS A 124 -2.45 19.73 -1.37
CA LYS A 124 -2.01 19.86 -2.77
C LYS A 124 -2.28 18.58 -3.57
N LEU A 125 -2.00 17.43 -2.98
CA LEU A 125 -2.29 16.13 -3.61
C LEU A 125 -3.79 15.97 -3.86
N ALA A 126 -4.64 16.19 -2.85
CA ALA A 126 -6.10 16.11 -2.96
C ALA A 126 -6.66 17.04 -4.03
N ASN A 127 -6.16 18.28 -4.10
CA ASN A 127 -6.56 19.22 -5.15
C ASN A 127 -6.12 18.78 -6.56
N THR A 128 -5.01 18.08 -6.67
CA THR A 128 -4.50 17.60 -7.96
C THR A 128 -5.27 16.37 -8.42
N THR A 129 -5.52 15.41 -7.52
CA THR A 129 -6.26 14.18 -7.85
C THR A 129 -7.76 14.44 -8.04
N GLY A 130 -8.31 15.46 -7.39
CA GLY A 130 -9.76 15.73 -7.39
C GLY A 130 -10.60 14.61 -6.77
N GLY A 131 -9.95 13.62 -6.14
CA GLY A 131 -10.56 12.42 -5.59
C GLY A 131 -10.05 12.08 -4.18
N ARG A 132 -10.36 10.86 -3.74
CA ARG A 132 -9.88 10.35 -2.45
C ARG A 132 -8.38 10.14 -2.48
N ILE A 133 -7.70 10.61 -1.43
CA ILE A 133 -6.28 10.39 -1.19
C ILE A 133 -6.07 9.51 0.02
N GLY A 134 -4.99 8.72 0.00
CA GLY A 134 -4.63 7.82 1.08
C GLY A 134 -3.18 7.94 1.50
N LEU A 135 -2.89 7.39 2.68
CA LEU A 135 -1.53 7.20 3.17
C LEU A 135 -1.33 5.74 3.58
N GLU A 136 -0.20 5.20 3.17
CA GLU A 136 0.26 3.89 3.58
C GLU A 136 0.96 3.95 4.94
N ASN A 137 0.70 2.96 5.82
CA ASN A 137 1.41 2.83 7.08
C ASN A 137 2.88 2.43 6.87
N LEU A 138 3.75 2.85 7.78
CA LEU A 138 5.20 2.69 7.67
C LEU A 138 5.72 1.49 8.48
N ALA A 139 6.68 0.74 7.94
CA ALA A 139 7.39 -0.34 8.63
C ALA A 139 8.27 0.16 9.78
N LEU A 140 8.83 1.36 9.64
CA LEU A 140 9.83 1.93 10.55
C LEU A 140 9.19 2.90 11.54
N ALA A 141 9.73 2.91 12.77
CA ALA A 141 9.41 3.89 13.82
C ALA A 141 10.65 4.15 14.69
N PHE A 142 10.73 5.31 15.33
CA PHE A 142 11.84 5.62 16.24
C PHE A 142 11.73 4.91 17.58
N SER A 143 10.49 4.65 18.04
CA SER A 143 10.22 4.08 19.36
C SER A 143 8.88 3.32 19.37
N LEU A 144 8.68 2.53 20.44
CA LEU A 144 7.39 1.88 20.71
C LEU A 144 6.27 2.90 20.90
N SER A 145 6.55 4.08 21.46
CA SER A 145 5.56 5.15 21.59
C SER A 145 5.06 5.63 20.21
N ASP A 146 5.99 5.78 19.24
CA ASP A 146 5.62 6.20 17.89
C ASP A 146 4.76 5.13 17.19
N VAL A 147 5.09 3.84 17.38
CA VAL A 147 4.27 2.74 16.86
C VAL A 147 2.84 2.82 17.41
N ASN A 148 2.68 3.03 18.71
CA ASN A 148 1.36 3.11 19.36
C ASN A 148 0.56 4.36 18.93
N GLU A 149 1.23 5.42 18.50
CA GLU A 149 0.60 6.66 18.05
C GLU A 149 0.44 6.75 16.53
N HIS A 150 1.01 5.84 15.78
CA HIS A 150 1.06 5.88 14.33
C HIS A 150 -0.35 5.97 13.71
N GLY A 151 -1.25 5.07 14.10
CA GLY A 151 -2.63 5.06 13.59
C GLY A 151 -3.39 6.35 13.89
N ARG A 152 -3.22 6.91 15.10
CA ARG A 152 -3.81 8.21 15.47
C ARG A 152 -3.25 9.35 14.63
N PHE A 153 -1.95 9.37 14.39
CA PHE A 153 -1.32 10.44 13.59
C PHE A 153 -1.72 10.36 12.12
N LEU A 154 -1.89 9.14 11.56
CA LEU A 154 -2.48 8.93 10.24
C LEU A 154 -3.92 9.46 10.17
N ASP A 155 -4.75 9.19 11.19
CA ASP A 155 -6.12 9.68 11.27
C ASP A 155 -6.17 11.21 11.26
N GLU A 156 -5.36 11.87 12.10
CA GLU A 156 -5.25 13.33 12.15
C GLU A 156 -4.77 13.94 10.80
N LEU A 157 -3.85 13.26 10.09
CA LEU A 157 -3.39 13.71 8.77
C LEU A 157 -4.48 13.64 7.71
N LEU A 158 -5.31 12.60 7.74
CA LEU A 158 -6.28 12.27 6.70
C LEU A 158 -7.67 12.91 6.95
N GLU A 159 -7.98 13.27 8.20
CA GLU A 159 -9.28 13.78 8.60
C GLU A 159 -9.75 14.99 7.75
N PRO A 160 -8.95 16.02 7.43
CA PRO A 160 -9.41 17.16 6.64
C PRO A 160 -9.84 16.82 5.20
N PHE A 161 -9.48 15.64 4.71
CA PHE A 161 -9.68 15.21 3.32
C PHE A 161 -10.69 14.05 3.20
N ASP A 162 -11.26 13.59 4.32
CA ASP A 162 -11.97 12.31 4.39
C ASP A 162 -11.14 11.18 3.74
N GLY A 163 -9.82 11.25 3.98
CA GLY A 163 -8.83 10.38 3.36
C GLY A 163 -8.88 8.97 3.93
N PHE A 164 -8.21 8.04 3.23
CA PHE A 164 -8.18 6.63 3.60
C PHE A 164 -6.78 6.16 4.01
N ILE A 165 -6.72 5.02 4.68
CA ILE A 165 -5.49 4.30 4.97
C ILE A 165 -5.34 3.17 3.94
N LEU A 166 -4.19 3.13 3.27
CA LEU A 166 -3.64 1.94 2.67
C LEU A 166 -2.91 1.20 3.79
N LEU A 167 -3.37 0.00 4.12
CA LEU A 167 -2.82 -0.79 5.21
C LEU A 167 -1.92 -1.90 4.67
N ASP A 168 -0.61 -1.68 4.69
CA ASP A 168 0.36 -2.71 4.34
C ASP A 168 0.57 -3.67 5.52
N LEU A 169 0.31 -4.97 5.28
CA LEU A 169 0.38 -6.03 6.29
C LEU A 169 1.82 -6.42 6.62
N HIS A 170 2.74 -6.30 5.66
CA HIS A 170 4.14 -6.57 5.92
C HIS A 170 4.78 -5.45 6.73
N ASN A 171 4.37 -4.20 6.53
CA ASN A 171 4.76 -3.07 7.37
C ASN A 171 4.26 -3.24 8.81
N LEU A 172 3.03 -3.71 9.01
CA LEU A 172 2.56 -4.12 10.34
C LEU A 172 3.43 -5.24 10.92
N TYR A 173 3.71 -6.29 10.14
CA TYR A 173 4.55 -7.39 10.58
C TYR A 173 5.97 -6.94 10.95
N CYS A 174 6.55 -5.98 10.22
CA CYS A 174 7.81 -5.36 10.59
C CYS A 174 7.74 -4.71 11.97
N GLN A 175 6.66 -4.00 12.28
CA GLN A 175 6.47 -3.38 13.60
C GLN A 175 6.26 -4.44 14.70
N LEU A 176 5.47 -5.51 14.44
CA LEU A 176 5.29 -6.60 15.40
C LEU A 176 6.63 -7.24 15.79
N GLU A 177 7.43 -7.60 14.80
CA GLU A 177 8.73 -8.26 15.01
C GLU A 177 9.77 -7.33 15.66
N ASN A 178 9.83 -6.07 15.21
CA ASN A 178 10.85 -5.14 15.65
C ASN A 178 10.60 -4.58 17.06
N PHE A 179 9.34 -4.53 17.50
CA PHE A 179 8.93 -3.95 18.80
C PHE A 179 8.29 -4.96 19.75
N GLY A 180 8.09 -6.20 19.34
CA GLY A 180 7.57 -7.27 20.20
C GLY A 180 6.10 -7.11 20.57
N LEU A 181 5.28 -6.62 19.62
CA LEU A 181 3.83 -6.43 19.81
C LEU A 181 3.04 -7.61 19.26
N SER A 182 1.82 -7.81 19.78
CA SER A 182 0.84 -8.67 19.16
C SER A 182 0.06 -7.92 18.06
N ALA A 183 -0.46 -8.67 17.09
CA ALA A 183 -1.30 -8.10 16.03
C ALA A 183 -2.54 -7.40 16.58
N GLU A 184 -3.14 -7.91 17.66
CA GLU A 184 -4.33 -7.33 18.26
C GLU A 184 -4.04 -5.99 18.93
N GLU A 185 -2.95 -5.90 19.68
CA GLU A 185 -2.49 -4.64 20.28
C GLU A 185 -2.25 -3.59 19.19
N LEU A 186 -1.49 -3.92 18.14
CA LEU A 186 -1.16 -2.98 17.09
C LEU A 186 -2.40 -2.54 16.30
N LEU A 187 -3.25 -3.47 15.86
CA LEU A 187 -4.46 -3.15 15.10
C LEU A 187 -5.46 -2.31 15.91
N SER A 188 -5.48 -2.43 17.24
CA SER A 188 -6.34 -1.61 18.08
C SER A 188 -5.98 -0.12 18.09
N THR A 189 -4.77 0.24 17.66
CA THR A 189 -4.30 1.63 17.57
C THR A 189 -4.65 2.32 16.25
N TYR A 190 -5.09 1.56 15.25
CA TYR A 190 -5.42 2.10 13.93
C TYR A 190 -6.91 2.42 13.76
N PRO A 191 -7.27 3.49 13.04
CA PRO A 191 -8.66 3.80 12.65
C PRO A 191 -9.08 2.90 11.48
N LEU A 192 -9.37 1.62 11.76
CA LEU A 192 -9.60 0.57 10.76
C LEU A 192 -10.80 0.85 9.82
N HIS A 193 -11.72 1.72 10.21
CA HIS A 193 -12.81 2.17 9.36
C HIS A 193 -12.35 3.03 8.17
N ARG A 194 -11.13 3.60 8.22
CA ARG A 194 -10.52 4.33 7.10
C ARG A 194 -9.78 3.45 6.11
N VAL A 195 -9.56 2.19 6.42
CA VAL A 195 -8.84 1.29 5.50
C VAL A 195 -9.69 1.00 4.28
N ARG A 196 -9.15 1.31 3.09
CA ARG A 196 -9.76 1.06 1.78
C ARG A 196 -8.95 0.10 0.93
N GLU A 197 -7.67 0.07 1.16
CA GLU A 197 -6.72 -0.74 0.41
C GLU A 197 -5.80 -1.47 1.37
N ILE A 198 -5.45 -2.69 1.01
CA ILE A 198 -4.51 -3.52 1.76
C ILE A 198 -3.37 -3.89 0.82
N HIS A 199 -2.14 -3.63 1.24
CA HIS A 199 -0.96 -4.21 0.62
C HIS A 199 -0.53 -5.48 1.36
N ILE A 200 -0.03 -6.45 0.60
CA ILE A 200 0.54 -7.66 1.12
C ILE A 200 1.81 -8.00 0.34
N SER A 201 2.90 -8.15 1.04
CA SER A 201 4.22 -8.39 0.46
C SER A 201 5.07 -9.29 1.34
N GLY A 202 6.22 -9.70 0.83
CA GLY A 202 7.28 -10.34 1.60
C GLY A 202 8.54 -9.48 1.63
N GLY A 203 9.42 -9.71 2.60
CA GLY A 203 10.66 -8.96 2.70
C GLY A 203 11.73 -9.72 3.45
N SER A 204 12.86 -9.08 3.68
CA SER A 204 14.04 -9.70 4.25
C SER A 204 14.40 -9.18 5.64
N TRP A 205 15.35 -9.87 6.26
CA TRP A 205 15.92 -9.50 7.54
C TRP A 205 17.27 -8.80 7.34
N SER A 206 17.47 -7.68 8.03
CA SER A 206 18.80 -7.12 8.20
C SER A 206 19.41 -7.56 9.52
N HIS A 207 20.69 -7.85 9.49
CA HIS A 207 21.47 -8.22 10.66
C HIS A 207 22.53 -7.15 10.90
N SER A 208 22.53 -6.54 12.09
CA SER A 208 23.65 -5.78 12.63
C SER A 208 24.33 -6.59 13.73
N ILE A 209 25.41 -6.05 14.34
CA ILE A 209 26.16 -6.74 15.39
C ILE A 209 25.25 -7.14 16.57
N ASP A 210 24.29 -6.27 16.92
CA ASP A 210 23.48 -6.42 18.14
C ASP A 210 21.97 -6.56 17.88
N LYS A 211 21.51 -6.48 16.63
CA LYS A 211 20.07 -6.46 16.34
C LYS A 211 19.73 -7.09 14.99
N LYS A 212 18.69 -7.92 15.00
CA LYS A 212 18.00 -8.40 13.80
C LYS A 212 16.76 -7.53 13.60
N ILE A 213 16.57 -6.98 12.40
CA ILE A 213 15.47 -6.08 12.06
C ILE A 213 14.75 -6.63 10.84
N ARG A 214 13.43 -6.79 10.93
CA ARG A 214 12.58 -7.07 9.79
C ARG A 214 12.44 -5.81 8.95
N ARG A 215 12.58 -5.94 7.63
CA ARG A 215 12.54 -4.81 6.69
C ARG A 215 11.52 -5.06 5.61
N ASP A 216 10.88 -4.00 5.23
CA ASP A 216 10.02 -3.94 4.06
C ASP A 216 10.89 -3.78 2.79
N THR A 217 11.10 -4.88 2.09
CA THR A 217 12.00 -4.93 0.91
C THR A 217 11.35 -5.57 -0.31
N HIS A 218 10.17 -6.15 -0.18
CA HIS A 218 9.38 -6.78 -1.27
C HIS A 218 10.15 -7.81 -2.11
N ASP A 219 11.21 -8.40 -1.55
CA ASP A 219 12.17 -9.23 -2.29
C ASP A 219 11.99 -10.74 -2.09
N ASN A 220 11.06 -11.18 -1.23
CA ASN A 220 10.81 -12.58 -0.89
C ASN A 220 9.33 -12.95 -0.96
N GLU A 221 9.03 -14.26 -0.84
CA GLU A 221 7.68 -14.79 -0.66
C GLU A 221 7.01 -14.16 0.57
N VAL A 222 5.68 -14.15 0.56
CA VAL A 222 4.90 -13.66 1.69
C VAL A 222 5.04 -14.63 2.87
N PRO A 223 5.50 -14.17 4.06
CA PRO A 223 5.59 -15.03 5.23
C PRO A 223 4.22 -15.54 5.69
N ASP A 224 4.18 -16.74 6.25
CA ASP A 224 2.94 -17.34 6.81
C ASP A 224 2.30 -16.42 7.86
N GLU A 225 3.11 -15.70 8.64
CA GLU A 225 2.65 -14.74 9.64
C GLU A 225 1.90 -13.56 9.00
N VAL A 226 2.37 -13.06 7.85
CA VAL A 226 1.71 -12.00 7.09
C VAL A 226 0.44 -12.53 6.42
N MET A 227 0.47 -13.72 5.82
CA MET A 227 -0.72 -14.40 5.31
C MET A 227 -1.79 -14.56 6.39
N ALA A 228 -1.40 -14.91 7.62
CA ALA A 228 -2.31 -15.08 8.75
C ALA A 228 -2.90 -13.74 9.30
N LEU A 229 -2.32 -12.59 8.93
CA LEU A 229 -2.89 -11.27 9.26
C LEU A 229 -4.08 -10.93 8.36
N LEU A 230 -4.06 -11.32 7.08
CA LEU A 230 -5.06 -10.90 6.09
C LEU A 230 -6.50 -11.18 6.53
N PRO A 231 -6.91 -12.41 6.91
CA PRO A 231 -8.29 -12.66 7.34
C PRO A 231 -8.67 -11.89 8.63
N LYS A 232 -7.72 -11.66 9.53
CA LYS A 232 -7.94 -10.88 10.77
C LYS A 232 -8.21 -9.41 10.48
N VAL A 233 -7.47 -8.84 9.52
CA VAL A 233 -7.60 -7.47 9.10
C VAL A 233 -8.90 -7.27 8.31
N LEU A 234 -9.19 -8.13 7.33
CA LEU A 234 -10.44 -8.10 6.57
C LEU A 234 -11.68 -8.19 7.47
N ALA A 235 -11.60 -8.95 8.58
CA ALA A 235 -12.68 -9.03 9.56
C ALA A 235 -12.94 -7.72 10.31
N LYS A 236 -11.95 -6.85 10.42
CA LYS A 236 -11.99 -5.59 11.18
C LYS A 236 -12.09 -4.34 10.31
N CYS A 237 -11.84 -4.46 9.01
CA CYS A 237 -11.83 -3.35 8.04
C CYS A 237 -13.03 -3.45 7.09
N PRO A 238 -14.19 -2.88 7.45
CA PRO A 238 -15.44 -3.08 6.69
C PRO A 238 -15.46 -2.37 5.33
N ASN A 239 -14.50 -1.48 5.08
CA ASN A 239 -14.50 -0.59 3.93
C ASN A 239 -13.40 -0.92 2.90
N VAL A 240 -12.77 -2.09 3.00
CA VAL A 240 -11.72 -2.51 2.06
C VAL A 240 -12.31 -2.70 0.66
N GLU A 241 -11.68 -2.06 -0.32
CA GLU A 241 -12.08 -2.07 -1.74
C GLU A 241 -11.10 -2.90 -2.59
N ALA A 242 -9.82 -2.97 -2.18
CA ALA A 242 -8.78 -3.71 -2.91
C ALA A 242 -7.75 -4.36 -1.97
N VAL A 243 -7.19 -5.47 -2.44
CA VAL A 243 -5.99 -6.10 -1.85
C VAL A 243 -4.95 -6.22 -2.95
N ILE A 244 -3.81 -5.59 -2.78
CA ILE A 244 -2.71 -5.57 -3.75
C ILE A 244 -1.57 -6.45 -3.25
N PHE A 245 -1.15 -7.39 -4.08
CA PHE A 245 0.04 -8.20 -3.84
C PHE A 245 1.24 -7.56 -4.50
N GLU A 246 2.26 -7.25 -3.70
CA GLU A 246 3.47 -6.59 -4.17
C GLU A 246 4.69 -7.51 -4.14
N ARG A 247 5.48 -7.44 -5.21
CA ARG A 247 6.77 -8.11 -5.32
C ARG A 247 7.74 -7.26 -6.13
N LEU A 248 8.95 -7.09 -5.62
CA LEU A 248 9.99 -6.33 -6.30
C LEU A 248 10.45 -7.04 -7.58
N GLY A 249 10.48 -6.33 -8.70
CA GLY A 249 11.07 -6.81 -9.95
C GLY A 249 12.58 -7.09 -9.78
N GLY A 250 13.11 -8.00 -10.59
CA GLY A 250 14.48 -8.51 -10.46
C GLY A 250 14.66 -9.60 -9.40
N THR A 251 13.58 -10.01 -8.73
CA THR A 251 13.59 -11.08 -7.70
C THR A 251 12.92 -12.38 -8.14
N MET A 252 12.43 -12.44 -9.39
CA MET A 252 11.71 -13.59 -9.97
C MET A 252 12.40 -14.14 -11.20
N ASN A 253 13.73 -14.29 -11.14
CA ASN A 253 14.58 -14.65 -12.29
C ASN A 253 14.55 -16.15 -12.63
N THR A 254 13.94 -16.99 -11.79
CA THR A 254 13.83 -18.44 -12.04
C THR A 254 12.38 -18.88 -12.15
N ALA A 255 12.13 -19.97 -12.90
CA ALA A 255 10.79 -20.55 -13.03
C ALA A 255 10.16 -20.92 -11.68
N ASP A 256 10.96 -21.34 -10.72
CA ASP A 256 10.52 -21.67 -9.37
C ASP A 256 10.08 -20.42 -8.59
N GLN A 257 10.82 -19.31 -8.67
CA GLN A 257 10.42 -18.02 -8.07
C GLN A 257 9.13 -17.46 -8.69
N GLN A 258 9.00 -17.56 -10.02
CA GLN A 258 7.77 -17.17 -10.73
C GLN A 258 6.57 -18.05 -10.34
N HIS A 259 6.79 -19.34 -10.09
CA HIS A 259 5.75 -20.24 -9.63
C HIS A 259 5.28 -19.87 -8.23
N ARG A 260 6.23 -19.65 -7.30
CA ARG A 260 5.90 -19.21 -5.93
C ARG A 260 5.16 -17.87 -5.88
N PHE A 261 5.53 -16.92 -6.74
CA PHE A 261 4.78 -15.67 -6.89
C PHE A 261 3.30 -15.94 -7.21
N ARG A 262 3.03 -16.83 -8.18
CA ARG A 262 1.64 -17.18 -8.53
C ARG A 262 0.93 -17.97 -7.42
N ASP A 263 1.66 -18.78 -6.68
CA ASP A 263 1.11 -19.52 -5.54
C ASP A 263 0.71 -18.57 -4.40
N ASP A 264 1.55 -17.59 -4.09
CA ASP A 264 1.23 -16.53 -3.12
C ASP A 264 0.00 -15.73 -3.56
N PHE A 265 -0.06 -15.29 -4.81
CA PHE A 265 -1.21 -14.58 -5.36
C PHE A 265 -2.52 -15.37 -5.20
N ARG A 266 -2.50 -16.64 -5.57
CA ARG A 266 -3.68 -17.51 -5.45
C ARG A 266 -4.03 -17.86 -4.00
N ALA A 267 -3.04 -17.96 -3.12
CA ALA A 267 -3.29 -18.14 -1.68
C ALA A 267 -4.00 -16.92 -1.08
N ILE A 268 -3.56 -15.70 -1.45
CA ILE A 268 -4.22 -14.45 -1.07
C ILE A 268 -5.67 -14.43 -1.57
N GLY A 269 -5.90 -14.71 -2.85
CA GLY A 269 -7.25 -14.77 -3.44
C GLY A 269 -8.18 -15.72 -2.68
N LYS A 270 -7.71 -16.92 -2.33
CA LYS A 270 -8.50 -17.89 -1.54
C LYS A 270 -8.86 -17.37 -0.14
N LEU A 271 -7.96 -16.65 0.53
CA LEU A 271 -8.25 -16.06 1.84
C LEU A 271 -9.31 -14.96 1.75
N ILE A 272 -9.28 -14.16 0.68
CA ILE A 272 -10.28 -13.15 0.40
C ILE A 272 -11.65 -13.80 0.13
N GLU A 273 -11.72 -14.77 -0.78
CA GLU A 273 -12.95 -15.51 -1.11
C GLU A 273 -13.59 -16.15 0.13
N GLN A 274 -12.79 -16.82 0.97
CA GLN A 274 -13.27 -17.45 2.21
C GLN A 274 -13.92 -16.41 3.14
N ARG A 275 -13.30 -15.25 3.26
CA ARG A 275 -13.81 -14.17 4.12
C ARG A 275 -15.14 -13.61 3.58
N TRP A 276 -15.27 -13.40 2.27
CA TRP A 276 -16.53 -12.97 1.65
C TRP A 276 -17.66 -13.98 1.86
N LEU A 277 -17.38 -15.27 1.74
CA LEU A 277 -18.36 -16.33 1.99
C LEU A 277 -18.84 -16.32 3.45
N GLU A 278 -17.92 -16.20 4.41
CA GLU A 278 -18.26 -16.09 5.85
C GLU A 278 -19.13 -14.87 6.15
N GLN A 279 -18.81 -13.70 5.57
CA GLN A 279 -19.56 -12.47 5.75
C GLN A 279 -20.98 -12.60 5.21
N ASN A 280 -21.18 -13.13 4.03
CA ASN A 280 -22.49 -13.33 3.42
C ASN A 280 -23.38 -14.25 4.27
N VAL A 281 -22.82 -15.30 4.85
CA VAL A 281 -23.56 -16.21 5.78
C VAL A 281 -24.04 -15.45 7.03
N VAL A 282 -23.20 -14.57 7.58
CA VAL A 282 -23.54 -13.76 8.75
C VAL A 282 -24.63 -12.75 8.40
N ASP A 283 -24.50 -12.06 7.29
CA ASP A 283 -25.46 -11.04 6.84
C ASP A 283 -26.84 -11.65 6.54
N GLU A 284 -26.89 -12.83 5.91
CA GLU A 284 -28.12 -13.59 5.70
C GLU A 284 -28.79 -14.02 7.02
N ALA A 285 -27.96 -14.45 8.00
CA ALA A 285 -28.49 -14.84 9.32
C ALA A 285 -29.06 -13.64 10.10
N ILE A 286 -28.43 -12.46 9.99
CA ILE A 286 -28.91 -11.21 10.62
C ILE A 286 -30.25 -10.79 9.94
N ALA A 287 -30.30 -10.76 8.62
CA ALA A 287 -31.52 -10.39 7.87
C ALA A 287 -32.70 -11.32 8.18
N ALA A 288 -32.44 -12.62 8.39
CA ALA A 288 -33.45 -13.59 8.78
C ALA A 288 -34.00 -13.36 10.21
N THR A 289 -33.17 -12.85 11.13
CA THR A 289 -33.59 -12.55 12.51
C THR A 289 -34.33 -11.23 12.65
N GLU A 290 -34.06 -10.25 11.80
CA GLU A 290 -34.78 -8.96 11.77
C GLU A 290 -36.16 -9.04 11.09
N SER A 291 -36.44 -10.14 10.39
CA SER A 291 -37.69 -10.37 9.66
C SER A 291 -38.76 -11.11 10.51
N ILE A 292 -38.45 -11.41 11.78
CA ILE A 292 -39.34 -12.07 12.77
C ILE A 292 -39.81 -11.06 13.79
#